data_15448ad24562ab94ea3e8d36e2b160d0
#
_entry.id   15448ad24562ab94ea3e8d36e2b160d0
#
_cell.length_a   1.000
_cell.length_b   1.000
_cell.length_c   1.000
_cell.angle_alpha   90.00
_cell.angle_beta   90.00
_cell.angle_gamma   90.00
#
_symmetry.space_group_name_H-M   'P 1'
#
loop_
_entity.id
_entity.type
_entity.pdbx_description
1 polymer ?
#
loop_
_entity_poly.entity_id
_entity_poly.type
_entity_poly.pdbx_seq_one_letter_code
_entity_poly.pdbx_strand_id
1 'polypeptide(L)'
;VPADRLHLVRHGEVHNPARLLYGRLPGYGLSVDGNGMARQAAEYIKSLDRPITTLICSPLQRTLESAKPFTEIFGLEPVIDERVIEPTNVFEGKRMAVALVNPWNWRHLRKPALPSWGEPYADVVGRMNKAMTEAWDAADSGDIVIVSHQLPIWITHLAVAGLPLRHDPRARRCALSSVTSFEMVDSKWTETAYAEPASTAGAVDVGAV
;
A
#
# COMPACT_ATOMS: atom_id res chain seq x y z
N VAL A 1 -6.33 24.43 10.19
CA VAL A 1 -5.30 23.68 9.44
C VAL A 1 -5.91 22.35 9.09
N PRO A 2 -5.92 21.91 7.82
CA PRO A 2 -6.31 20.55 7.49
C PRO A 2 -5.45 19.55 8.26
N ALA A 3 -5.39 18.29 7.90
CA ALA A 3 -4.61 17.28 8.60
C ALA A 3 -3.17 17.73 8.94
N ASP A 4 -2.59 17.12 9.96
CA ASP A 4 -1.19 17.39 10.35
C ASP A 4 -0.21 16.45 9.65
N ARG A 5 -0.58 15.16 9.51
CA ARG A 5 0.23 14.13 8.86
C ARG A 5 -0.65 13.06 8.21
N LEU A 6 -0.15 12.45 7.15
CA LEU A 6 -0.80 11.33 6.48
C LEU A 6 0.14 10.12 6.47
N HIS A 7 -0.38 8.97 6.93
CA HIS A 7 0.34 7.71 7.00
C HIS A 7 -0.21 6.72 5.98
N LEU A 8 0.60 6.32 5.01
CA LEU A 8 0.30 5.19 4.14
C LEU A 8 0.82 3.90 4.80
N VAL A 9 -0.06 2.95 5.03
CA VAL A 9 0.24 1.68 5.69
C VAL A 9 0.04 0.54 4.69
N ARG A 10 1.07 -0.26 4.45
CA ARG A 10 0.93 -1.49 3.67
C ARG A 10 0.23 -2.57 4.49
N HIS A 11 -0.64 -3.36 3.87
CA HIS A 11 -1.25 -4.54 4.51
C HIS A 11 -0.19 -5.53 5.03
N GLY A 12 -0.58 -6.38 5.98
CA GLY A 12 0.23 -7.47 6.52
C GLY A 12 0.42 -8.63 5.54
N GLU A 13 1.13 -9.67 5.99
CA GLU A 13 1.34 -10.87 5.19
C GLU A 13 0.02 -11.54 4.81
N VAL A 14 -0.07 -11.99 3.57
CA VAL A 14 -1.24 -12.68 3.01
C VAL A 14 -1.06 -14.19 3.09
N HIS A 15 -2.12 -14.92 3.46
CA HIS A 15 -2.14 -16.36 3.39
C HIS A 15 -2.13 -16.82 1.91
N ASN A 16 -0.95 -17.15 1.39
CA ASN A 16 -0.73 -17.50 -0.01
C ASN A 16 0.20 -18.71 -0.15
N PRO A 17 -0.21 -19.90 0.29
CA PRO A 17 0.63 -21.12 0.26
C PRO A 17 1.00 -21.53 -1.16
N ALA A 18 0.17 -21.21 -2.15
CA ALA A 18 0.42 -21.50 -3.56
C ALA A 18 1.39 -20.53 -4.23
N ARG A 19 1.77 -19.43 -3.56
CA ARG A 19 2.67 -18.38 -4.08
C ARG A 19 2.21 -17.83 -5.44
N LEU A 20 0.92 -17.57 -5.57
CA LEU A 20 0.33 -16.96 -6.75
C LEU A 20 0.45 -15.44 -6.67
N LEU A 21 0.54 -14.80 -7.82
CA LEU A 21 0.34 -13.37 -7.91
C LEU A 21 -1.17 -13.10 -7.73
N TYR A 22 -1.55 -12.58 -6.56
CA TYR A 22 -2.97 -12.44 -6.22
C TYR A 22 -3.57 -11.11 -6.66
N GLY A 23 -2.77 -10.04 -6.85
CA GLY A 23 -3.26 -8.73 -7.31
C GLY A 23 -4.58 -8.33 -6.66
N ARG A 24 -5.66 -8.28 -7.45
CA ARG A 24 -7.02 -7.97 -7.01
C ARG A 24 -7.91 -9.21 -6.79
N LEU A 25 -7.38 -10.41 -6.90
CA LEU A 25 -8.17 -11.63 -6.73
C LEU A 25 -8.81 -11.69 -5.32
N PRO A 26 -10.08 -12.15 -5.23
CA PRO A 26 -10.77 -12.33 -3.95
C PRO A 26 -10.22 -13.53 -3.17
N GLY A 27 -10.47 -13.56 -1.84
CA GLY A 27 -10.12 -14.70 -0.98
C GLY A 27 -8.68 -14.67 -0.46
N TYR A 28 -7.91 -13.62 -0.72
CA TYR A 28 -6.55 -13.44 -0.21
C TYR A 28 -6.57 -12.54 1.04
N GLY A 29 -6.94 -13.14 2.18
CA GLY A 29 -6.87 -12.54 3.51
C GLY A 29 -5.48 -12.65 4.14
N LEU A 30 -5.33 -12.05 5.32
CA LEU A 30 -4.08 -12.10 6.06
C LEU A 30 -3.77 -13.49 6.61
N SER A 31 -2.49 -13.83 6.72
CA SER A 31 -2.03 -14.95 7.53
C SER A 31 -2.18 -14.62 9.03
N VAL A 32 -1.93 -15.59 9.89
CA VAL A 32 -1.88 -15.36 11.35
C VAL A 32 -0.80 -14.31 11.68
N ASP A 33 0.37 -14.45 11.07
CA ASP A 33 1.48 -13.51 11.26
C ASP A 33 1.14 -12.13 10.66
N GLY A 34 0.45 -12.10 9.51
CA GLY A 34 -0.02 -10.87 8.88
C GLY A 34 -0.98 -10.07 9.76
N ASN A 35 -1.86 -10.71 10.51
CA ASN A 35 -2.71 -10.05 11.51
C ASN A 35 -1.87 -9.45 12.65
N GLY A 36 -0.86 -10.18 13.13
CA GLY A 36 0.10 -9.67 14.11
C GLY A 36 0.89 -8.46 13.61
N MET A 37 1.35 -8.51 12.34
CA MET A 37 2.04 -7.38 11.70
C MET A 37 1.16 -6.14 11.61
N ALA A 38 -0.11 -6.29 11.21
CA ALA A 38 -1.07 -5.19 11.14
C ALA A 38 -1.30 -4.54 12.51
N ARG A 39 -1.37 -5.35 13.57
CA ARG A 39 -1.47 -4.84 14.95
C ARG A 39 -0.23 -4.06 15.35
N GLN A 40 0.97 -4.54 15.05
CA GLN A 40 2.22 -3.83 15.33
C GLN A 40 2.28 -2.48 14.62
N ALA A 41 1.79 -2.40 13.37
CA ALA A 41 1.69 -1.12 12.65
C ALA A 41 0.74 -0.13 13.37
N ALA A 42 -0.42 -0.61 13.82
CA ALA A 42 -1.38 0.23 14.54
C ALA A 42 -0.84 0.69 15.90
N GLU A 43 -0.15 -0.19 16.63
CA GLU A 43 0.51 0.14 17.89
C GLU A 43 1.66 1.14 17.70
N TYR A 44 2.41 1.01 16.61
CA TYR A 44 3.43 2.00 16.23
C TYR A 44 2.81 3.38 16.00
N ILE A 45 1.73 3.48 15.20
CA ILE A 45 1.03 4.75 14.98
C ILE A 45 0.54 5.32 16.31
N LYS A 46 -0.02 4.49 17.21
CA LYS A 46 -0.43 4.91 18.55
C LYS A 46 0.75 5.46 19.38
N SER A 47 1.93 4.85 19.25
CA SER A 47 3.13 5.26 19.98
C SER A 47 3.67 6.64 19.57
N LEU A 48 3.23 7.18 18.42
CA LEU A 48 3.56 8.53 17.99
C LEU A 48 2.87 9.61 18.86
N ASP A 49 1.90 9.20 19.69
CA ASP A 49 1.14 10.07 20.61
C ASP A 49 0.48 11.26 19.91
N ARG A 50 -0.12 10.98 18.74
CA ARG A 50 -0.80 11.95 17.89
C ARG A 50 -2.27 11.53 17.67
N PRO A 51 -3.21 12.48 17.61
CA PRO A 51 -4.60 12.17 17.34
C PRO A 51 -4.79 11.64 15.92
N ILE A 52 -5.33 10.45 15.77
CA ILE A 52 -5.77 9.92 14.47
C ILE A 52 -7.25 10.24 14.32
N THR A 53 -7.62 10.95 13.27
CA THR A 53 -9.01 11.43 13.06
C THR A 53 -9.68 10.80 11.84
N THR A 54 -8.89 10.20 10.94
CA THR A 54 -9.41 9.60 9.71
C THR A 54 -8.71 8.28 9.42
N LEU A 55 -9.51 7.25 9.14
CA LEU A 55 -9.03 5.94 8.68
C LEU A 55 -9.65 5.64 7.32
N ILE A 56 -8.81 5.46 6.30
CA ILE A 56 -9.20 5.10 4.93
C ILE A 56 -8.61 3.73 4.60
N CYS A 57 -9.33 2.93 3.82
CA CYS A 57 -8.91 1.58 3.48
C CYS A 57 -9.24 1.21 2.05
N SER A 58 -8.35 0.50 1.38
CA SER A 58 -8.63 -0.20 0.13
C SER A 58 -9.69 -1.28 0.33
N PRO A 59 -10.55 -1.57 -0.66
CA PRO A 59 -11.64 -2.53 -0.53
C PRO A 59 -11.21 -4.01 -0.48
N LEU A 60 -9.93 -4.33 -0.67
CA LEU A 60 -9.48 -5.71 -0.70
C LEU A 60 -9.43 -6.34 0.72
N GLN A 61 -9.76 -7.63 0.83
CA GLN A 61 -9.88 -8.34 2.09
C GLN A 61 -8.67 -8.14 3.01
N ARG A 62 -7.45 -8.28 2.50
CA ARG A 62 -6.21 -8.11 3.27
C ARG A 62 -6.02 -6.72 3.87
N THR A 63 -6.50 -5.68 3.19
CA THR A 63 -6.44 -4.30 3.70
C THR A 63 -7.53 -4.04 4.72
N LEU A 64 -8.75 -4.57 4.51
CA LEU A 64 -9.83 -4.52 5.49
C LEU A 64 -9.42 -5.22 6.80
N GLU A 65 -8.79 -6.40 6.70
CA GLU A 65 -8.27 -7.12 7.86
C GLU A 65 -7.11 -6.36 8.53
N SER A 66 -6.22 -5.72 7.74
CA SER A 66 -5.16 -4.87 8.28
C SER A 66 -5.67 -3.59 8.96
N ALA A 67 -6.85 -3.08 8.57
CA ALA A 67 -7.47 -1.90 9.18
C ALA A 67 -8.11 -2.20 10.55
N LYS A 68 -8.50 -3.44 10.83
CA LYS A 68 -9.17 -3.81 12.10
C LYS A 68 -8.44 -3.35 13.36
N PRO A 69 -7.13 -3.59 13.55
CA PRO A 69 -6.45 -3.10 14.75
C PRO A 69 -6.43 -1.57 14.87
N PHE A 70 -6.48 -0.83 13.75
CA PHE A 70 -6.65 0.63 13.79
C PHE A 70 -8.03 1.02 14.27
N THR A 71 -9.10 0.36 13.78
CA THR A 71 -10.48 0.53 14.31
C THR A 71 -10.54 0.27 15.81
N GLU A 72 -9.95 -0.83 16.28
CA GLU A 72 -9.95 -1.20 17.69
C GLU A 72 -9.20 -0.20 18.59
N ILE A 73 -8.06 0.32 18.11
CA ILE A 73 -7.19 1.20 18.90
C ILE A 73 -7.68 2.64 18.89
N PHE A 74 -8.18 3.13 17.76
CA PHE A 74 -8.53 4.54 17.57
C PHE A 74 -10.05 4.79 17.61
N GLY A 75 -10.88 3.75 17.58
CA GLY A 75 -12.35 3.89 17.57
C GLY A 75 -12.89 4.46 16.26
N LEU A 76 -12.18 4.28 15.15
CA LEU A 76 -12.54 4.82 13.84
C LEU A 76 -13.00 3.70 12.89
N GLU A 77 -14.15 3.89 12.24
CA GLU A 77 -14.55 3.00 11.15
C GLU A 77 -13.83 3.39 9.85
N PRO A 78 -13.29 2.41 9.09
CA PRO A 78 -12.58 2.72 7.85
C PRO A 78 -13.52 3.17 6.74
N VAL A 79 -13.23 4.30 6.12
CA VAL A 79 -13.84 4.74 4.87
C VAL A 79 -13.19 3.99 3.72
N ILE A 80 -14.00 3.30 2.91
CA ILE A 80 -13.50 2.54 1.77
C ILE A 80 -13.27 3.46 0.59
N ASP A 81 -12.05 3.42 0.04
CA ASP A 81 -11.68 4.20 -1.14
C ASP A 81 -11.00 3.30 -2.20
N GLU A 82 -11.66 3.14 -3.34
CA GLU A 82 -11.13 2.34 -4.45
C GLU A 82 -9.88 2.95 -5.10
N ARG A 83 -9.61 4.23 -4.88
CA ARG A 83 -8.43 4.89 -5.45
C ARG A 83 -7.12 4.45 -4.81
N VAL A 84 -7.18 3.84 -3.61
CA VAL A 84 -5.99 3.33 -2.92
C VAL A 84 -5.79 1.81 -3.11
N ILE A 85 -6.50 1.21 -4.08
CA ILE A 85 -6.44 -0.22 -4.40
C ILE A 85 -5.13 -0.59 -5.14
N GLU A 86 -4.71 -1.87 -5.05
CA GLU A 86 -3.62 -2.44 -5.85
C GLU A 86 -3.90 -2.30 -7.35
N PRO A 87 -2.92 -1.96 -8.20
CA PRO A 87 -3.08 -1.99 -9.65
C PRO A 87 -3.46 -3.38 -10.17
N THR A 88 -4.14 -3.41 -11.32
CA THR A 88 -4.41 -4.67 -12.03
C THR A 88 -3.13 -5.23 -12.63
N ASN A 89 -3.05 -6.57 -12.74
CA ASN A 89 -1.93 -7.25 -13.38
C ASN A 89 -2.41 -8.44 -14.22
N VAL A 90 -1.99 -8.52 -15.46
CA VAL A 90 -2.36 -9.60 -16.40
C VAL A 90 -1.84 -10.99 -15.98
N PHE A 91 -0.96 -11.05 -14.98
CA PHE A 91 -0.41 -12.30 -14.44
C PHE A 91 -1.13 -12.76 -13.17
N GLU A 92 -2.21 -12.09 -12.75
CA GLU A 92 -3.01 -12.53 -11.61
C GLU A 92 -3.42 -14.00 -11.73
N GLY A 93 -3.35 -14.73 -10.63
CA GLY A 93 -3.62 -16.18 -10.58
C GLY A 93 -2.47 -17.08 -11.07
N LYS A 94 -1.33 -16.50 -11.48
CA LYS A 94 -0.18 -17.27 -11.96
C LYS A 94 1.00 -17.17 -10.98
N ARG A 95 1.85 -18.21 -11.00
CA ARG A 95 3.19 -18.10 -10.40
C ARG A 95 4.09 -17.37 -11.37
N MET A 96 4.70 -16.26 -10.96
CA MET A 96 5.54 -15.44 -11.85
C MET A 96 6.68 -16.24 -12.48
N ALA A 97 7.35 -17.12 -11.71
CA ALA A 97 8.41 -17.98 -12.22
C ALA A 97 7.94 -18.86 -13.40
N VAL A 98 6.69 -19.38 -13.34
CA VAL A 98 6.10 -20.20 -14.41
C VAL A 98 5.62 -19.31 -15.58
N ALA A 99 5.03 -18.17 -15.27
CA ALA A 99 4.55 -17.26 -16.29
C ALA A 99 5.68 -16.72 -17.19
N LEU A 100 6.87 -16.49 -16.63
CA LEU A 100 8.03 -15.97 -17.37
C LEU A 100 8.73 -17.03 -18.24
N VAL A 101 8.50 -18.32 -17.99
CA VAL A 101 9.02 -19.40 -18.87
C VAL A 101 8.30 -19.41 -20.23
N ASN A 102 7.06 -18.92 -20.30
CA ASN A 102 6.32 -18.87 -21.56
C ASN A 102 6.73 -17.63 -22.39
N PRO A 103 7.35 -17.81 -23.59
CA PRO A 103 7.82 -16.70 -24.41
C PRO A 103 6.70 -15.73 -24.87
N TRP A 104 5.46 -16.22 -24.99
CA TRP A 104 4.31 -15.39 -25.34
C TRP A 104 4.01 -14.30 -24.31
N ASN A 105 4.39 -14.51 -23.05
CA ASN A 105 4.21 -13.53 -21.99
C ASN A 105 5.25 -12.39 -22.07
N TRP A 106 6.36 -12.58 -22.77
CA TRP A 106 7.39 -11.54 -22.93
C TRP A 106 6.90 -10.32 -23.69
N ARG A 107 5.84 -10.46 -24.49
CA ARG A 107 5.18 -9.33 -25.13
C ARG A 107 4.70 -8.27 -24.11
N HIS A 108 4.30 -8.71 -22.92
CA HIS A 108 3.85 -7.85 -21.82
C HIS A 108 5.02 -7.16 -21.11
N LEU A 109 6.25 -7.61 -21.29
CA LEU A 109 7.46 -7.05 -20.68
C LEU A 109 8.21 -6.06 -21.59
N ARG A 110 7.73 -5.85 -22.82
CA ARG A 110 8.44 -5.05 -23.85
C ARG A 110 8.52 -3.56 -23.54
N LYS A 111 7.64 -3.02 -22.70
CA LYS A 111 7.58 -1.60 -22.33
C LYS A 111 7.64 -1.42 -20.82
N PRO A 112 8.81 -1.59 -20.19
CA PRO A 112 8.92 -1.53 -18.73
C PRO A 112 8.67 -0.12 -18.15
N ALA A 113 8.65 0.92 -18.96
CA ALA A 113 8.32 2.29 -18.55
C ALA A 113 6.79 2.55 -18.52
N LEU A 114 6.05 1.80 -19.32
CA LEU A 114 4.59 1.74 -19.30
C LEU A 114 4.26 0.28 -19.04
N PRO A 115 3.93 -0.13 -17.83
CA PRO A 115 3.72 -1.53 -17.53
C PRO A 115 2.57 -2.07 -18.38
N SER A 116 2.94 -2.70 -19.52
CA SER A 116 1.98 -3.35 -20.42
C SER A 116 1.33 -4.58 -19.80
N TRP A 117 1.71 -4.90 -18.56
CA TRP A 117 1.12 -5.95 -17.72
C TRP A 117 0.11 -5.44 -16.70
N GLY A 118 -0.08 -4.13 -16.55
CA GLY A 118 -0.97 -3.57 -15.54
C GLY A 118 -1.33 -2.11 -15.79
N GLU A 119 -1.82 -1.45 -14.74
CA GLU A 119 -2.18 -0.04 -14.75
C GLU A 119 -0.92 0.84 -14.92
N PRO A 120 -0.96 1.88 -15.78
CA PRO A 120 0.15 2.82 -15.93
C PRO A 120 0.52 3.49 -14.60
N TYR A 121 1.80 3.60 -14.28
CA TYR A 121 2.26 4.21 -13.03
C TYR A 121 1.79 5.65 -12.84
N ALA A 122 1.68 6.43 -13.93
CA ALA A 122 1.15 7.78 -13.86
C ALA A 122 -0.31 7.85 -13.39
N ASP A 123 -1.13 6.86 -13.79
CA ASP A 123 -2.53 6.76 -13.37
C ASP A 123 -2.60 6.39 -11.87
N VAL A 124 -1.72 5.49 -11.42
CA VAL A 124 -1.58 5.16 -9.99
C VAL A 124 -1.22 6.40 -9.17
N VAL A 125 -0.24 7.20 -9.63
CA VAL A 125 0.12 8.48 -8.99
C VAL A 125 -1.09 9.41 -8.94
N GLY A 126 -1.80 9.57 -10.05
CA GLY A 126 -2.95 10.45 -10.15
C GLY A 126 -4.05 10.11 -9.15
N ARG A 127 -4.45 8.82 -9.08
CA ARG A 127 -5.51 8.39 -8.15
C ARG A 127 -5.08 8.43 -6.68
N MET A 128 -3.82 8.07 -6.37
CA MET A 128 -3.29 8.16 -5.02
C MET A 128 -3.20 9.61 -4.54
N ASN A 129 -2.64 10.50 -5.37
CA ASN A 129 -2.56 11.91 -5.04
C ASN A 129 -3.94 12.53 -4.80
N LYS A 130 -4.93 12.19 -5.65
CA LYS A 130 -6.31 12.65 -5.46
C LYS A 130 -6.90 12.16 -4.14
N ALA A 131 -6.75 10.87 -3.81
CA ALA A 131 -7.24 10.31 -2.55
C ALA A 131 -6.58 10.96 -1.34
N MET A 132 -5.26 11.13 -1.37
CA MET A 132 -4.49 11.76 -0.29
C MET A 132 -4.88 13.23 -0.09
N THR A 133 -5.00 14.00 -1.19
CA THR A 133 -5.33 15.43 -1.12
C THR A 133 -6.76 15.64 -0.64
N GLU A 134 -7.73 14.90 -1.15
CA GLU A 134 -9.11 14.99 -0.67
C GLU A 134 -9.27 14.59 0.81
N ALA A 135 -8.55 13.55 1.25
CA ALA A 135 -8.54 13.16 2.66
C ALA A 135 -7.92 14.26 3.54
N TRP A 136 -6.82 14.86 3.06
CA TRP A 136 -6.15 15.97 3.75
C TRP A 136 -7.03 17.20 3.90
N ASP A 137 -7.71 17.59 2.82
CA ASP A 137 -8.55 18.78 2.79
C ASP A 137 -9.87 18.59 3.58
N ALA A 138 -10.35 17.34 3.68
CA ALA A 138 -11.56 17.01 4.44
C ALA A 138 -11.33 16.85 5.95
N ALA A 139 -10.09 16.70 6.40
CA ALA A 139 -9.78 16.58 7.81
C ALA A 139 -9.70 17.96 8.47
N ASP A 140 -10.37 18.13 9.62
CA ASP A 140 -10.34 19.37 10.39
C ASP A 140 -9.04 19.52 11.21
N SER A 141 -8.41 18.41 11.57
CA SER A 141 -7.16 18.35 12.35
C SER A 141 -6.66 16.91 12.46
N GLY A 142 -5.47 16.72 13.04
CA GLY A 142 -4.90 15.41 13.39
C GLY A 142 -4.35 14.65 12.20
N ASP A 143 -4.02 13.39 12.42
CA ASP A 143 -3.37 12.55 11.42
C ASP A 143 -4.38 11.63 10.71
N ILE A 144 -4.07 11.31 9.46
CA ILE A 144 -4.84 10.42 8.59
C ILE A 144 -4.07 9.11 8.43
N VAL A 145 -4.76 7.98 8.51
CA VAL A 145 -4.21 6.66 8.15
C VAL A 145 -4.90 6.13 6.91
N ILE A 146 -4.13 5.70 5.92
CA ILE A 146 -4.61 5.04 4.70
C ILE A 146 -3.98 3.67 4.59
N VAL A 147 -4.77 2.61 4.71
CA VAL A 147 -4.31 1.22 4.53
C VAL A 147 -4.41 0.83 3.06
N SER A 148 -3.27 0.54 2.46
CA SER A 148 -3.13 0.31 1.03
C SER A 148 -2.15 -0.85 0.73
N HIS A 149 -1.49 -0.82 -0.42
CA HIS A 149 -0.69 -1.90 -0.98
C HIS A 149 0.70 -1.44 -1.38
N GLN A 150 1.59 -2.39 -1.68
CA GLN A 150 2.98 -2.12 -1.98
C GLN A 150 3.18 -1.16 -3.14
N LEU A 151 2.59 -1.44 -4.30
CA LEU A 151 2.87 -0.65 -5.50
C LEU A 151 2.29 0.76 -5.42
N PRO A 152 1.04 1.00 -4.99
CA PRO A 152 0.52 2.36 -4.81
C PRO A 152 1.37 3.20 -3.87
N ILE A 153 1.78 2.64 -2.73
CA ILE A 153 2.61 3.36 -1.75
C ILE A 153 4.00 3.66 -2.34
N TRP A 154 4.63 2.67 -2.97
CA TRP A 154 5.96 2.84 -3.57
C TRP A 154 5.97 3.88 -4.70
N ILE A 155 4.99 3.84 -5.59
CA ILE A 155 4.87 4.80 -6.69
C ILE A 155 4.59 6.21 -6.17
N THR A 156 3.81 6.35 -5.10
CA THR A 156 3.60 7.63 -4.41
C THR A 156 4.92 8.17 -3.85
N HIS A 157 5.70 7.33 -3.17
CA HIS A 157 7.03 7.69 -2.69
C HIS A 157 7.93 8.21 -3.83
N LEU A 158 8.02 7.48 -4.95
CA LEU A 158 8.85 7.90 -6.08
C LEU A 158 8.39 9.23 -6.66
N ALA A 159 7.08 9.42 -6.82
CA ALA A 159 6.51 10.67 -7.34
C ALA A 159 6.80 11.86 -6.42
N VAL A 160 6.61 11.70 -5.12
CA VAL A 160 6.88 12.75 -4.11
C VAL A 160 8.37 13.09 -4.06
N ALA A 161 9.25 12.10 -4.17
CA ALA A 161 10.69 12.30 -4.21
C ALA A 161 11.21 12.84 -5.56
N GLY A 162 10.37 12.99 -6.57
CA GLY A 162 10.77 13.42 -7.91
C GLY A 162 11.65 12.40 -8.65
N LEU A 163 11.53 11.12 -8.28
CA LEU A 163 12.30 10.02 -8.85
C LEU A 163 11.56 9.40 -10.05
N PRO A 164 12.28 8.75 -10.98
CA PRO A 164 11.67 8.01 -12.06
C PRO A 164 10.73 6.92 -11.55
N LEU A 165 9.50 6.86 -12.07
CA LEU A 165 8.52 5.84 -11.68
C LEU A 165 8.92 4.43 -12.11
N ARG A 166 9.76 4.32 -13.15
CA ARG A 166 10.36 3.04 -13.56
C ARG A 166 11.38 2.60 -12.52
N HIS A 167 11.22 1.40 -11.99
CA HIS A 167 12.07 0.86 -10.93
C HIS A 167 12.20 -0.66 -11.02
N ASP A 168 13.17 -1.22 -10.32
CA ASP A 168 13.25 -2.67 -10.07
C ASP A 168 12.25 -3.04 -8.96
N PRO A 169 11.28 -3.93 -9.21
CA PRO A 169 10.32 -4.35 -8.18
C PRO A 169 10.96 -4.91 -6.92
N ARG A 170 12.17 -5.48 -7.01
CA ARG A 170 12.92 -6.04 -5.88
C ARG A 170 13.55 -4.98 -4.98
N ALA A 171 13.66 -3.75 -5.46
CA ALA A 171 14.23 -2.62 -4.73
C ALA A 171 13.18 -1.76 -4.00
N ARG A 172 11.92 -2.19 -3.96
CA ARG A 172 10.84 -1.44 -3.31
C ARG A 172 11.04 -1.39 -1.80
N ARG A 173 11.21 -0.20 -1.26
CA ARG A 173 11.21 0.08 0.17
C ARG A 173 9.75 0.22 0.64
N CYS A 174 9.07 -0.87 0.79
CA CYS A 174 7.70 -0.94 1.28
C CYS A 174 7.46 -2.35 1.85
N ALA A 175 8.00 -2.62 3.02
CA ALA A 175 7.85 -3.91 3.71
C ALA A 175 6.39 -4.16 4.15
N LEU A 176 6.05 -5.40 4.48
CA LEU A 176 4.73 -5.75 5.02
C LEU A 176 4.46 -4.97 6.29
N SER A 177 3.29 -4.35 6.40
CA SER A 177 2.88 -3.46 7.50
C SER A 177 3.82 -2.27 7.75
N SER A 178 4.63 -1.88 6.75
CA SER A 178 5.42 -0.64 6.84
C SER A 178 4.52 0.59 6.81
N VAL A 179 5.01 1.67 7.40
CA VAL A 179 4.37 2.97 7.49
C VAL A 179 5.23 4.01 6.80
N THR A 180 4.68 4.66 5.77
CA THR A 180 5.30 5.80 5.10
C THR A 180 4.49 7.06 5.42
N SER A 181 5.13 8.06 6.00
CA SER A 181 4.46 9.27 6.50
C SER A 181 4.76 10.47 5.62
N PHE A 182 3.73 11.26 5.36
CA PHE A 182 3.80 12.45 4.52
C PHE A 182 3.19 13.67 5.23
N GLU A 183 3.71 14.83 4.90
CA GLU A 183 3.17 16.13 5.29
C GLU A 183 3.00 17.04 4.06
N MET A 184 2.10 18.01 4.14
CA MET A 184 1.92 19.01 3.10
C MET A 184 2.76 20.24 3.45
N VAL A 185 3.83 20.46 2.71
CA VAL A 185 4.72 21.64 2.87
C VAL A 185 4.66 22.47 1.61
N ASP A 186 4.31 23.74 1.71
CA ASP A 186 4.18 24.67 0.57
C ASP A 186 3.33 24.09 -0.58
N SER A 187 2.19 23.50 -0.23
CA SER A 187 1.25 22.83 -1.16
C SER A 187 1.86 21.66 -1.93
N LYS A 188 2.90 21.03 -1.38
CA LYS A 188 3.53 19.85 -1.95
C LYS A 188 3.65 18.76 -0.90
N TRP A 189 3.38 17.51 -1.30
CA TRP A 189 3.65 16.36 -0.47
C TRP A 189 5.14 16.21 -0.22
N THR A 190 5.50 15.96 1.01
CA THR A 190 6.87 15.68 1.45
C THR A 190 6.84 14.44 2.33
N GLU A 191 7.65 13.43 2.00
CA GLU A 191 7.82 12.27 2.86
C GLU A 191 8.67 12.67 4.06
N THR A 192 8.15 12.41 5.27
CA THR A 192 8.79 12.80 6.53
C THR A 192 9.35 11.63 7.32
N ALA A 193 8.81 10.42 7.12
CA ALA A 193 9.28 9.23 7.81
C ALA A 193 8.93 7.94 7.07
N TYR A 194 9.75 6.91 7.28
CA TYR A 194 9.46 5.52 6.93
C TYR A 194 9.80 4.62 8.12
N ALA A 195 8.90 3.72 8.47
CA ALA A 195 9.08 2.77 9.56
C ALA A 195 8.63 1.35 9.18
N GLU A 196 9.32 0.36 9.74
CA GLU A 196 8.99 -1.07 9.62
C GLU A 196 8.71 -1.62 11.03
N PRO A 197 7.50 -1.35 11.59
CA PRO A 197 7.20 -1.72 12.98
C PRO A 197 7.08 -3.22 13.19
N ALA A 198 6.81 -3.98 12.13
CA ALA A 198 6.65 -5.42 12.20
C ALA A 198 7.92 -6.16 11.80
N SER A 199 8.23 -7.26 12.50
CA SER A 199 9.24 -8.20 12.05
C SER A 199 8.72 -8.97 10.84
N THR A 200 9.45 -8.91 9.73
CA THR A 200 9.18 -9.66 8.49
C THR A 200 10.07 -10.88 8.33
N ALA A 201 10.79 -11.28 9.37
CA ALA A 201 11.66 -12.45 9.34
C ALA A 201 10.85 -13.73 9.11
N GLY A 202 11.10 -14.40 7.99
CA GLY A 202 10.37 -15.62 7.58
C GLY A 202 9.05 -15.35 6.85
N ALA A 203 8.60 -14.11 6.71
CA ALA A 203 7.39 -13.75 6.00
C ALA A 203 7.48 -14.06 4.50
N VAL A 204 6.36 -14.47 3.90
CA VAL A 204 6.24 -14.74 2.48
C VAL A 204 5.69 -13.48 1.79
N ASP A 205 6.58 -12.64 1.27
CA ASP A 205 6.21 -11.44 0.51
C ASP A 205 6.22 -11.72 -1.00
N VAL A 206 5.30 -12.56 -1.44
CA VAL A 206 5.09 -12.90 -2.85
C VAL A 206 3.63 -12.72 -3.22
N GLY A 207 3.36 -12.27 -4.45
CA GLY A 207 2.00 -12.14 -4.98
C GLY A 207 1.44 -10.73 -4.96
N ALA A 208 2.15 -9.74 -4.42
CA ALA A 208 1.92 -8.34 -4.76
C ALA A 208 2.37 -8.06 -6.21
N VAL A 209 1.82 -7.05 -6.83
CA VAL A 209 2.06 -6.67 -8.26
C VAL A 209 3.48 -6.16 -8.48
#